data_470bdde8168ac10de40a9b40864817a0
#
_entry.id   470bdde8168ac10de40a9b40864817a0
#
_cell.length_a   1.000
_cell.length_b   1.000
_cell.length_c   1.000
_cell.angle_alpha   90.00
_cell.angle_beta   90.00
_cell.angle_gamma   90.00
#
_symmetry.space_group_name_H-M   'P 1'
#
loop_
_entity.id
_entity.type
_entity.pdbx_description
1 polymer ?
#
loop_
_entity_poly.entity_id
_entity_poly.type
_entity_poly.pdbx_seq_one_letter_code
_entity_poly.pdbx_strand_id
1 'polypeptide(L)'
;MPSLDVRSRAHTPIPQISEGAQRDVDRYRDVFLRADPFRHVVIENFFDPAFAERLLVDFPSFDTRLAKNEMGGVGGKAVQMNIRTISPVYEELYAVIGARPFLDFISRLSGIPDLILDPKMYGGGTHDNQHGQELDAHVDFNYDEGRQLHRRLNLIVYMNKEWRTEWGGALEIHSNPRDPYTNQIRAYDPLFNRCVMFETNEYSWHGFPKIDLPEGKRHLSRKSISIYLYTKDRPATEIAPMHGTFYVQRPVPAHMVAGHTLTEGDVDALRRLLTRRDGWIESYQNLELEKNRELAERAAYIEEITRRIRAPLTGYILQEGAAKGLFADGWVASDAEVVVRALLPVSELILRGWRPDNSPRGRVRVSIGEWPPAEMETASGMFEVRVPLQPSLHDTFPVRLSFISDQKPASPDGRDLAFVLAEIRARHFGYPVP
;
A
#
# COMPACT_ATOMS: atom_id res chain seq x y z
N MET A 1 25.08 3.38 -8.36
CA MET A 1 25.13 1.91 -8.44
C MET A 1 25.07 1.51 -9.90
N PRO A 2 25.94 0.62 -10.42
CA PRO A 2 25.92 0.24 -11.84
C PRO A 2 24.61 -0.50 -12.13
N SER A 3 23.92 -0.08 -13.18
CA SER A 3 22.77 -0.76 -13.76
C SER A 3 23.22 -2.17 -14.17
N LEU A 4 22.68 -3.19 -13.51
CA LEU A 4 22.85 -4.58 -13.95
C LEU A 4 22.28 -4.69 -15.37
N ASP A 5 23.16 -4.95 -16.33
CA ASP A 5 22.82 -5.15 -17.72
C ASP A 5 21.98 -6.45 -17.85
N VAL A 6 20.67 -6.29 -17.90
CA VAL A 6 19.69 -7.39 -18.04
C VAL A 6 19.86 -8.14 -19.38
N ARG A 7 20.68 -7.61 -20.31
CA ARG A 7 20.89 -8.17 -21.66
C ARG A 7 21.77 -9.43 -21.72
N SER A 8 22.52 -9.77 -20.65
CA SER A 8 23.58 -10.79 -20.73
C SER A 8 23.22 -12.17 -20.15
N ARG A 9 22.02 -12.40 -19.63
CA ARG A 9 21.64 -13.73 -19.13
C ARG A 9 21.21 -14.65 -20.29
N ALA A 10 21.85 -15.82 -20.41
CA ALA A 10 21.46 -16.86 -21.35
C ALA A 10 19.98 -17.19 -21.18
N HIS A 11 19.22 -17.06 -22.25
CA HIS A 11 17.76 -17.29 -22.22
C HIS A 11 17.48 -18.79 -22.13
N THR A 12 16.92 -19.23 -21.03
CA THR A 12 16.37 -20.60 -20.91
C THR A 12 15.05 -20.64 -21.67
N PRO A 13 14.90 -21.48 -22.71
CA PRO A 13 13.64 -21.59 -23.44
C PRO A 13 12.48 -21.98 -22.50
N ILE A 14 11.33 -21.38 -22.71
CA ILE A 14 10.09 -21.64 -21.96
C ILE A 14 9.14 -22.36 -22.90
N PRO A 15 8.96 -23.69 -22.79
CA PRO A 15 8.18 -24.47 -23.76
C PRO A 15 6.74 -24.01 -23.91
N GLN A 16 6.15 -23.44 -22.86
CA GLN A 16 4.76 -22.95 -22.84
C GLN A 16 4.58 -21.57 -23.49
N ILE A 17 5.67 -20.85 -23.74
CA ILE A 17 5.64 -19.58 -24.46
C ILE A 17 6.08 -19.79 -25.91
N SER A 18 5.36 -19.19 -26.86
CA SER A 18 5.69 -19.41 -28.26
C SER A 18 7.12 -18.98 -28.61
N GLU A 19 7.75 -19.71 -29.54
CA GLU A 19 9.11 -19.37 -30.00
C GLU A 19 9.16 -17.96 -30.60
N GLY A 20 8.07 -17.53 -31.29
CA GLY A 20 7.94 -16.20 -31.85
C GLY A 20 7.97 -15.11 -30.77
N ALA A 21 7.21 -15.29 -29.68
CA ALA A 21 7.20 -14.33 -28.56
C ALA A 21 8.56 -14.22 -27.90
N GLN A 22 9.25 -15.34 -27.70
CA GLN A 22 10.58 -15.37 -27.08
C GLN A 22 11.66 -14.76 -27.99
N ARG A 23 11.65 -15.11 -29.28
CA ARG A 23 12.61 -14.59 -30.27
C ARG A 23 12.51 -13.08 -30.44
N ASP A 24 11.30 -12.56 -30.51
CA ASP A 24 11.02 -11.15 -30.82
C ASP A 24 10.97 -10.26 -29.57
N VAL A 25 11.45 -10.71 -28.41
CA VAL A 25 11.36 -10.03 -27.12
C VAL A 25 11.91 -8.61 -27.14
N ASP A 26 13.02 -8.35 -27.82
CA ASP A 26 13.63 -7.01 -27.88
C ASP A 26 12.79 -6.06 -28.74
N ARG A 27 12.16 -6.55 -29.83
CA ARG A 27 11.18 -5.79 -30.61
C ARG A 27 9.96 -5.43 -29.76
N TYR A 28 9.41 -6.38 -28.99
CA TYR A 28 8.30 -6.10 -28.10
C TYR A 28 8.68 -5.13 -26.99
N ARG A 29 9.90 -5.21 -26.48
CA ARG A 29 10.44 -4.22 -25.54
C ARG A 29 10.42 -2.80 -26.11
N ASP A 30 10.93 -2.63 -27.33
CA ASP A 30 10.94 -1.32 -27.99
C ASP A 30 9.55 -0.75 -28.18
N VAL A 31 8.59 -1.59 -28.56
CA VAL A 31 7.17 -1.22 -28.67
C VAL A 31 6.61 -0.83 -27.29
N PHE A 32 6.83 -1.67 -26.27
CA PHE A 32 6.34 -1.44 -24.91
C PHE A 32 6.82 -0.10 -24.34
N LEU A 33 8.11 0.19 -24.44
CA LEU A 33 8.71 1.39 -23.86
C LEU A 33 8.26 2.69 -24.56
N ARG A 34 7.87 2.62 -25.84
CA ARG A 34 7.45 3.79 -26.65
C ARG A 34 5.94 3.93 -26.80
N ALA A 35 5.18 2.98 -26.23
CA ALA A 35 3.74 2.99 -26.41
C ALA A 35 3.09 4.17 -25.67
N ASP A 36 2.08 4.75 -26.33
CA ASP A 36 1.26 5.85 -25.84
C ASP A 36 -0.20 5.34 -25.69
N PRO A 37 -0.93 5.73 -24.65
CA PRO A 37 -0.68 6.79 -23.65
C PRO A 37 0.18 6.33 -22.45
N PHE A 38 0.43 5.06 -22.29
CA PHE A 38 1.33 4.49 -21.29
C PHE A 38 1.95 3.20 -21.84
N ARG A 39 2.98 2.68 -21.18
CA ARG A 39 3.72 1.51 -21.63
C ARG A 39 2.82 0.30 -21.75
N HIS A 40 2.65 -0.20 -22.97
CA HIS A 40 1.91 -1.43 -23.26
C HIS A 40 2.40 -2.09 -24.54
N VAL A 41 2.08 -3.37 -24.72
CA VAL A 41 2.38 -4.11 -25.94
C VAL A 41 1.34 -5.22 -26.17
N VAL A 42 1.07 -5.49 -27.43
CA VAL A 42 0.26 -6.61 -27.88
C VAL A 42 1.16 -7.68 -28.46
N ILE A 43 1.02 -8.90 -27.99
CA ILE A 43 1.78 -10.06 -28.42
C ILE A 43 0.79 -11.09 -28.94
N GLU A 44 0.81 -11.30 -30.25
CA GLU A 44 0.02 -12.36 -30.88
C GLU A 44 0.66 -13.73 -30.64
N ASN A 45 -0.17 -14.76 -30.50
CA ASN A 45 0.29 -16.12 -30.25
C ASN A 45 1.29 -16.19 -29.06
N PHE A 46 0.88 -15.66 -27.92
CA PHE A 46 1.74 -15.53 -26.75
C PHE A 46 2.17 -16.87 -26.17
N PHE A 47 1.23 -17.76 -25.90
CA PHE A 47 1.53 -19.12 -25.51
C PHE A 47 1.88 -20.00 -26.71
N ASP A 48 2.58 -21.09 -26.47
CA ASP A 48 2.66 -22.18 -27.45
C ASP A 48 1.26 -22.59 -27.89
N PRO A 49 1.02 -22.80 -29.19
CA PRO A 49 -0.33 -23.07 -29.70
C PRO A 49 -0.99 -24.30 -29.05
N ALA A 50 -0.26 -25.38 -28.83
CA ALA A 50 -0.81 -26.57 -28.21
C ALA A 50 -1.13 -26.37 -26.73
N PHE A 51 -0.29 -25.57 -26.04
CA PHE A 51 -0.54 -25.20 -24.66
C PHE A 51 -1.76 -24.28 -24.53
N ALA A 52 -1.90 -23.28 -25.42
CA ALA A 52 -3.07 -22.39 -25.46
C ALA A 52 -4.38 -23.15 -25.72
N GLU A 53 -4.35 -24.15 -26.62
CA GLU A 53 -5.52 -25.01 -26.86
C GLU A 53 -5.92 -25.80 -25.61
N ARG A 54 -4.97 -26.38 -24.91
CA ARG A 54 -5.23 -27.13 -23.67
C ARG A 54 -5.84 -26.21 -22.59
N LEU A 55 -5.34 -24.99 -22.45
CA LEU A 55 -5.90 -23.98 -21.54
C LEU A 55 -7.34 -23.61 -21.91
N LEU A 56 -7.65 -23.49 -23.21
CA LEU A 56 -9.02 -23.19 -23.66
C LEU A 56 -9.97 -24.36 -23.41
N VAL A 57 -9.53 -25.60 -23.66
CA VAL A 57 -10.35 -26.80 -23.43
C VAL A 57 -10.76 -26.92 -21.98
N ASP A 58 -9.83 -26.65 -21.06
CA ASP A 58 -10.05 -26.74 -19.62
C ASP A 58 -10.48 -25.39 -19.00
N PHE A 59 -10.80 -24.38 -19.81
CA PHE A 59 -11.25 -23.09 -19.28
C PHE A 59 -12.56 -23.28 -18.51
N PRO A 60 -12.65 -22.79 -17.24
CA PRO A 60 -13.81 -23.05 -16.39
C PRO A 60 -15.08 -22.46 -17.00
N SER A 61 -16.20 -23.16 -16.85
CA SER A 61 -17.51 -22.63 -17.22
C SER A 61 -17.87 -21.43 -16.31
N PHE A 62 -18.69 -20.52 -16.86
CA PHE A 62 -19.16 -19.37 -16.12
C PHE A 62 -19.92 -19.81 -14.85
N ASP A 63 -19.44 -19.36 -13.69
CA ASP A 63 -20.07 -19.61 -12.39
C ASP A 63 -20.61 -18.29 -11.81
N THR A 64 -21.94 -18.19 -11.68
CA THR A 64 -22.60 -17.01 -11.12
C THR A 64 -22.19 -16.70 -9.67
N ARG A 65 -21.75 -17.71 -8.91
CA ARG A 65 -21.26 -17.53 -7.53
C ARG A 65 -19.91 -16.80 -7.49
N LEU A 66 -19.15 -16.90 -8.57
CA LEU A 66 -17.86 -16.19 -8.76
C LEU A 66 -18.04 -14.89 -9.53
N ALA A 67 -19.23 -14.64 -10.10
CA ALA A 67 -19.54 -13.46 -10.89
C ALA A 67 -19.96 -12.29 -9.99
N LYS A 68 -18.99 -11.75 -9.24
CA LYS A 68 -19.18 -10.53 -8.46
C LYS A 68 -18.60 -9.34 -9.22
N ASN A 69 -19.31 -8.20 -9.17
CA ASN A 69 -18.74 -6.95 -9.65
C ASN A 69 -17.70 -6.43 -8.63
N GLU A 70 -17.01 -5.35 -8.96
CA GLU A 70 -16.01 -4.71 -8.10
C GLU A 70 -16.57 -4.24 -6.74
N MET A 71 -17.90 -4.19 -6.63
CA MET A 71 -18.65 -3.78 -5.46
C MET A 71 -19.26 -4.96 -4.69
N GLY A 72 -18.88 -6.20 -5.08
CA GLY A 72 -19.36 -7.43 -4.45
C GLY A 72 -20.78 -7.86 -4.85
N GLY A 73 -21.49 -7.09 -5.70
CA GLY A 73 -22.80 -7.45 -6.24
C GLY A 73 -22.74 -8.57 -7.26
N VAL A 74 -23.76 -9.43 -7.31
CA VAL A 74 -23.90 -10.50 -8.32
C VAL A 74 -24.17 -9.89 -9.70
N GLY A 75 -23.48 -10.41 -10.74
CA GLY A 75 -23.66 -9.95 -12.14
C GLY A 75 -22.41 -9.37 -12.78
N GLY A 76 -21.28 -9.39 -12.09
CA GLY A 76 -19.96 -9.03 -12.64
C GLY A 76 -19.27 -10.17 -13.41
N LYS A 77 -17.97 -10.03 -13.64
CA LYS A 77 -17.12 -11.08 -14.22
C LYS A 77 -17.00 -12.28 -13.28
N ALA A 78 -17.07 -13.51 -13.82
CA ALA A 78 -16.69 -14.69 -13.06
C ALA A 78 -15.16 -14.76 -12.97
N VAL A 79 -14.61 -14.71 -11.74
CA VAL A 79 -13.16 -14.73 -11.49
C VAL A 79 -12.79 -15.97 -10.70
N GLN A 80 -11.89 -16.82 -11.26
CA GLN A 80 -11.29 -17.93 -10.53
C GLN A 80 -9.80 -17.64 -10.28
N MET A 81 -9.49 -17.15 -9.09
CA MET A 81 -8.11 -16.80 -8.69
C MET A 81 -7.26 -18.04 -8.41
N ASN A 82 -7.84 -19.09 -7.82
CA ASN A 82 -7.10 -20.32 -7.56
C ASN A 82 -7.07 -21.21 -8.80
N ILE A 83 -6.29 -20.79 -9.81
CA ILE A 83 -6.22 -21.53 -11.09
C ILE A 83 -5.66 -22.94 -10.94
N ARG A 84 -4.86 -23.22 -9.92
CA ARG A 84 -4.27 -24.57 -9.67
C ARG A 84 -5.33 -25.65 -9.46
N THR A 85 -6.53 -25.27 -9.04
CA THR A 85 -7.62 -26.21 -8.79
C THR A 85 -8.52 -26.46 -10.01
N ILE A 86 -8.27 -25.76 -11.12
CA ILE A 86 -9.08 -25.92 -12.34
C ILE A 86 -8.78 -27.24 -13.02
N SER A 87 -7.52 -27.49 -13.36
CA SER A 87 -7.04 -28.72 -14.01
C SER A 87 -5.52 -28.81 -14.01
N PRO A 88 -4.93 -29.96 -14.40
CA PRO A 88 -3.47 -30.10 -14.48
C PRO A 88 -2.79 -29.09 -15.40
N VAL A 89 -3.42 -28.65 -16.50
CA VAL A 89 -2.83 -27.65 -17.40
C VAL A 89 -2.79 -26.25 -16.74
N TYR A 90 -3.75 -25.94 -15.90
CA TYR A 90 -3.74 -24.68 -15.13
C TYR A 90 -2.76 -24.71 -13.95
N GLU A 91 -2.51 -25.89 -13.37
CA GLU A 91 -1.41 -26.08 -12.41
C GLU A 91 -0.04 -25.90 -13.11
N GLU A 92 0.12 -26.46 -14.33
CA GLU A 92 1.29 -26.23 -15.19
C GLU A 92 1.47 -24.74 -15.50
N LEU A 93 0.39 -24.02 -15.89
CA LEU A 93 0.42 -22.58 -16.10
C LEU A 93 0.91 -21.84 -14.87
N TYR A 94 0.36 -22.15 -13.69
CA TYR A 94 0.77 -21.50 -12.45
C TYR A 94 2.25 -21.72 -12.16
N ALA A 95 2.75 -22.92 -12.36
CA ALA A 95 4.17 -23.24 -12.18
C ALA A 95 5.06 -22.45 -13.15
N VAL A 96 4.65 -22.31 -14.41
CA VAL A 96 5.38 -21.58 -15.46
C VAL A 96 5.46 -20.09 -15.12
N ILE A 97 4.33 -19.44 -14.83
CA ILE A 97 4.28 -17.98 -14.60
C ILE A 97 4.98 -17.54 -13.30
N GLY A 98 5.13 -18.47 -12.34
CA GLY A 98 5.91 -18.26 -11.12
C GLY A 98 7.39 -18.59 -11.25
N ALA A 99 7.79 -19.26 -12.34
CA ALA A 99 9.16 -19.71 -12.53
C ALA A 99 10.09 -18.57 -12.97
N ARG A 100 11.35 -18.64 -12.53
CA ARG A 100 12.37 -17.62 -12.85
C ARG A 100 12.54 -17.38 -14.34
N PRO A 101 12.56 -18.38 -15.25
CA PRO A 101 12.67 -18.15 -16.69
C PRO A 101 11.56 -17.24 -17.24
N PHE A 102 10.30 -17.41 -16.80
CA PHE A 102 9.18 -16.59 -17.22
C PHE A 102 9.32 -15.15 -16.68
N LEU A 103 9.62 -15.01 -15.40
CA LEU A 103 9.79 -13.68 -14.78
C LEU A 103 10.96 -12.93 -15.41
N ASP A 104 12.07 -13.60 -15.74
CA ASP A 104 13.21 -13.00 -16.45
C ASP A 104 12.84 -12.58 -17.89
N PHE A 105 12.05 -13.41 -18.60
CA PHE A 105 11.53 -13.08 -19.94
C PHE A 105 10.68 -11.80 -19.89
N ILE A 106 9.73 -11.71 -18.94
CA ILE A 106 8.89 -10.51 -18.79
C ILE A 106 9.72 -9.31 -18.29
N SER A 107 10.70 -9.52 -17.41
CA SER A 107 11.62 -8.46 -16.97
C SER A 107 12.43 -7.91 -18.15
N ARG A 108 12.93 -8.77 -19.05
CA ARG A 108 13.63 -8.34 -20.28
C ARG A 108 12.71 -7.53 -21.18
N LEU A 109 11.47 -7.97 -21.38
CA LEU A 109 10.50 -7.30 -22.22
C LEU A 109 10.09 -5.93 -21.66
N SER A 110 9.76 -5.86 -20.36
CA SER A 110 9.26 -4.64 -19.72
C SER A 110 10.37 -3.67 -19.30
N GLY A 111 11.58 -4.18 -19.06
CA GLY A 111 12.67 -3.43 -18.41
C GLY A 111 12.53 -3.31 -16.91
N ILE A 112 11.55 -3.98 -16.30
CA ILE A 112 11.31 -3.97 -14.85
C ILE A 112 12.01 -5.20 -14.23
N PRO A 113 13.04 -5.01 -13.40
CA PRO A 113 13.75 -6.12 -12.77
C PRO A 113 12.96 -6.73 -11.61
N ASP A 114 13.39 -7.91 -11.17
CA ASP A 114 12.96 -8.55 -9.93
C ASP A 114 11.45 -8.73 -9.77
N LEU A 115 10.78 -9.04 -10.88
CA LEU A 115 9.35 -9.31 -10.91
C LEU A 115 8.99 -10.53 -10.04
N ILE A 116 7.84 -10.45 -9.37
CA ILE A 116 7.29 -11.43 -8.45
C ILE A 116 5.85 -11.73 -8.86
N LEU A 117 5.47 -13.00 -8.95
CA LEU A 117 4.07 -13.42 -9.09
C LEU A 117 3.38 -13.34 -7.71
N ASP A 118 2.16 -12.83 -7.68
CA ASP A 118 1.29 -12.99 -6.52
C ASP A 118 0.88 -14.46 -6.35
N PRO A 119 1.31 -15.16 -5.29
CA PRO A 119 0.95 -16.56 -5.08
C PRO A 119 -0.56 -16.78 -4.87
N LYS A 120 -1.32 -15.76 -4.47
CA LYS A 120 -2.79 -15.82 -4.34
C LYS A 120 -3.51 -15.41 -5.61
N MET A 121 -2.78 -14.85 -6.59
CA MET A 121 -3.34 -14.27 -7.82
C MET A 121 -4.53 -13.34 -7.55
N TYR A 122 -4.43 -12.48 -6.50
CA TYR A 122 -5.53 -11.62 -6.09
C TYR A 122 -6.00 -10.72 -7.25
N GLY A 123 -7.29 -10.86 -7.60
CA GLY A 123 -7.90 -10.18 -8.76
C GLY A 123 -7.49 -10.73 -10.13
N GLY A 124 -6.53 -11.65 -10.19
CA GLY A 124 -6.07 -12.35 -11.41
C GLY A 124 -6.76 -13.70 -11.61
N GLY A 125 -6.11 -14.58 -12.40
CA GLY A 125 -6.65 -15.90 -12.74
C GLY A 125 -7.49 -15.89 -14.00
N THR A 126 -8.51 -16.76 -14.09
CA THR A 126 -9.42 -16.76 -15.24
C THR A 126 -10.55 -15.78 -15.05
N HIS A 127 -10.82 -15.00 -16.08
CA HIS A 127 -11.94 -14.05 -16.13
C HIS A 127 -12.88 -14.44 -17.25
N ASP A 128 -14.17 -14.55 -16.94
CA ASP A 128 -15.23 -14.84 -17.90
C ASP A 128 -16.32 -13.78 -17.82
N ASN A 129 -16.60 -13.10 -18.95
CA ASN A 129 -17.60 -12.06 -19.05
C ASN A 129 -18.64 -12.41 -20.11
N GLN A 130 -19.90 -12.26 -19.78
CA GLN A 130 -21.03 -12.59 -20.65
C GLN A 130 -21.57 -11.36 -21.41
N HIS A 131 -22.49 -11.64 -22.35
CA HIS A 131 -23.28 -10.61 -23.01
C HIS A 131 -23.89 -9.63 -22.02
N GLY A 132 -23.84 -8.35 -22.32
CA GLY A 132 -24.35 -7.26 -21.49
C GLY A 132 -23.36 -6.71 -20.47
N GLN A 133 -22.26 -7.42 -20.18
CA GLN A 133 -21.26 -6.96 -19.21
C GLN A 133 -20.26 -5.98 -19.85
N GLU A 134 -19.75 -5.09 -19.04
CA GLU A 134 -18.76 -4.07 -19.38
C GLU A 134 -17.90 -3.77 -18.14
N LEU A 135 -16.79 -3.09 -18.35
CA LEU A 135 -15.92 -2.62 -17.28
C LEU A 135 -15.54 -1.17 -17.57
N ASP A 136 -15.86 -0.28 -16.62
CA ASP A 136 -15.53 1.13 -16.76
C ASP A 136 -14.03 1.34 -16.75
N ALA A 137 -13.59 2.44 -17.36
CA ALA A 137 -12.19 2.82 -17.33
C ALA A 137 -11.73 3.02 -15.89
N HIS A 138 -10.64 2.35 -15.52
CA HIS A 138 -10.09 2.40 -14.17
C HIS A 138 -8.57 2.31 -14.20
N VAL A 139 -7.95 2.75 -13.10
CA VAL A 139 -6.59 2.37 -12.73
C VAL A 139 -6.67 1.39 -11.57
N ASP A 140 -5.83 0.39 -11.59
CA ASP A 140 -5.77 -0.62 -10.53
C ASP A 140 -5.17 -0.06 -9.24
N PHE A 141 -5.39 -0.76 -8.10
CA PHE A 141 -4.63 -0.50 -6.89
C PHE A 141 -3.12 -0.63 -7.16
N ASN A 142 -2.33 0.23 -6.53
CA ASN A 142 -0.89 0.34 -6.81
C ASN A 142 0.00 -0.43 -5.84
N TYR A 143 -0.50 -0.81 -4.65
CA TYR A 143 0.29 -1.39 -3.59
C TYR A 143 -0.47 -2.44 -2.79
N ASP A 144 0.14 -3.60 -2.53
CA ASP A 144 -0.36 -4.65 -1.63
C ASP A 144 0.30 -4.45 -0.25
N GLU A 145 -0.44 -3.86 0.69
CA GLU A 145 0.04 -3.56 2.04
C GLU A 145 0.38 -4.84 2.83
N GLY A 146 -0.39 -5.90 2.67
CA GLY A 146 -0.19 -7.17 3.39
C GLY A 146 1.11 -7.87 3.04
N ARG A 147 1.65 -7.64 1.83
CA ARG A 147 2.91 -8.22 1.34
C ARG A 147 4.00 -7.19 1.09
N GLN A 148 3.67 -5.92 1.20
CA GLN A 148 4.58 -4.81 0.89
C GLN A 148 5.13 -4.89 -0.53
N LEU A 149 4.24 -5.08 -1.52
CA LEU A 149 4.57 -5.21 -2.93
C LEU A 149 3.92 -4.14 -3.79
N HIS A 150 4.70 -3.53 -4.69
CA HIS A 150 4.20 -2.62 -5.71
C HIS A 150 3.66 -3.42 -6.90
N ARG A 151 2.41 -3.17 -7.32
CA ARG A 151 1.87 -3.72 -8.56
C ARG A 151 2.55 -3.05 -9.75
N ARG A 152 3.07 -3.85 -10.70
CA ARG A 152 3.90 -3.34 -11.79
C ARG A 152 3.36 -3.63 -13.18
N LEU A 153 2.85 -4.83 -13.41
CA LEU A 153 2.42 -5.28 -14.73
C LEU A 153 1.14 -6.06 -14.67
N ASN A 154 0.27 -5.82 -15.65
CA ASN A 154 -0.83 -6.70 -16.01
C ASN A 154 -0.52 -7.36 -17.35
N LEU A 155 -0.70 -8.69 -17.40
CA LEU A 155 -0.73 -9.47 -18.64
C LEU A 155 -2.12 -10.08 -18.75
N ILE A 156 -2.82 -9.81 -19.84
CA ILE A 156 -4.16 -10.34 -20.10
C ILE A 156 -4.08 -11.18 -21.37
N VAL A 157 -4.18 -12.51 -21.25
CA VAL A 157 -4.17 -13.41 -22.39
C VAL A 157 -5.59 -13.86 -22.69
N TYR A 158 -6.06 -13.57 -23.89
CA TYR A 158 -7.42 -13.87 -24.33
C TYR A 158 -7.56 -15.27 -24.90
N MET A 159 -8.74 -15.87 -24.71
CA MET A 159 -9.01 -17.26 -25.03
C MET A 159 -10.23 -17.43 -25.99
N ASN A 160 -10.50 -16.44 -26.87
CA ASN A 160 -11.70 -16.45 -27.72
C ASN A 160 -11.33 -16.71 -29.18
N LYS A 161 -11.62 -17.91 -29.69
CA LYS A 161 -11.37 -18.28 -31.09
C LYS A 161 -12.26 -17.53 -32.09
N GLU A 162 -13.45 -17.18 -31.66
CA GLU A 162 -14.40 -16.40 -32.44
C GLU A 162 -14.73 -15.11 -31.68
N TRP A 163 -14.32 -14.00 -32.22
CA TRP A 163 -14.69 -12.68 -31.73
C TRP A 163 -14.67 -11.65 -32.87
N ARG A 164 -15.56 -10.67 -32.81
CA ARG A 164 -15.60 -9.59 -33.78
C ARG A 164 -15.63 -8.26 -33.05
N THR A 165 -15.04 -7.25 -33.66
CA THR A 165 -14.93 -5.89 -33.09
C THR A 165 -16.31 -5.29 -32.76
N GLU A 166 -17.30 -5.53 -33.61
CA GLU A 166 -18.66 -5.06 -33.40
C GLU A 166 -19.40 -5.69 -32.21
N TRP A 167 -18.87 -6.76 -31.64
CA TRP A 167 -19.44 -7.38 -30.42
C TRP A 167 -18.99 -6.69 -29.13
N GLY A 168 -18.17 -5.64 -29.23
CA GLY A 168 -17.63 -4.95 -28.06
C GLY A 168 -16.64 -5.80 -27.25
N GLY A 169 -16.42 -5.47 -25.98
CA GLY A 169 -15.53 -6.22 -25.08
C GLY A 169 -14.02 -6.10 -25.40
N ALA A 170 -13.61 -5.30 -26.39
CA ALA A 170 -12.22 -5.00 -26.64
C ALA A 170 -11.59 -4.31 -25.42
N LEU A 171 -10.32 -4.65 -25.08
CA LEU A 171 -9.61 -3.90 -24.07
C LEU A 171 -9.35 -2.48 -24.57
N GLU A 172 -9.90 -1.50 -23.88
CA GLU A 172 -9.66 -0.09 -24.13
C GLU A 172 -8.55 0.42 -23.22
N ILE A 173 -7.58 1.10 -23.80
CA ILE A 173 -6.53 1.87 -23.13
C ILE A 173 -6.83 3.34 -23.38
N HIS A 174 -6.97 4.14 -22.32
CA HIS A 174 -7.40 5.53 -22.39
C HIS A 174 -6.26 6.47 -21.99
N SER A 175 -6.16 7.63 -22.66
CA SER A 175 -5.22 8.68 -22.28
C SER A 175 -5.71 9.47 -21.04
N ASN A 176 -6.98 9.84 -21.02
CA ASN A 176 -7.64 10.52 -19.90
C ASN A 176 -9.15 10.34 -19.95
N PRO A 177 -9.72 9.29 -19.37
CA PRO A 177 -11.16 9.06 -19.42
C PRO A 177 -11.99 10.07 -18.61
N ARG A 178 -11.34 10.90 -17.78
CA ARG A 178 -12.01 11.97 -17.02
C ARG A 178 -12.37 13.18 -17.89
N ASP A 179 -11.69 13.32 -19.02
CA ASP A 179 -12.01 14.34 -20.02
C ASP A 179 -12.42 13.67 -21.34
N PRO A 180 -13.72 13.48 -21.60
CA PRO A 180 -14.19 12.78 -22.77
C PRO A 180 -13.88 13.52 -24.09
N TYR A 181 -13.55 14.83 -24.04
CA TYR A 181 -13.26 15.62 -25.25
C TYR A 181 -11.83 15.42 -25.75
N THR A 182 -10.89 15.12 -24.86
CA THR A 182 -9.48 14.93 -25.21
C THR A 182 -9.02 13.49 -25.08
N ASN A 183 -9.85 12.62 -24.52
CA ASN A 183 -9.52 11.22 -24.30
C ASN A 183 -9.29 10.46 -25.62
N GLN A 184 -8.08 9.94 -25.78
CA GLN A 184 -7.73 9.05 -26.89
C GLN A 184 -7.85 7.60 -26.42
N ILE A 185 -8.47 6.76 -27.25
CA ILE A 185 -8.72 5.35 -26.91
C ILE A 185 -8.00 4.46 -27.93
N ARG A 186 -7.24 3.48 -27.42
CA ARG A 186 -6.71 2.37 -28.19
C ARG A 186 -7.44 1.11 -27.77
N ALA A 187 -8.04 0.40 -28.71
CA ALA A 187 -8.83 -0.79 -28.44
C ALA A 187 -8.17 -2.05 -29.03
N TYR A 188 -8.18 -3.13 -28.26
CA TYR A 188 -7.60 -4.41 -28.62
C TYR A 188 -8.63 -5.52 -28.46
N ASP A 189 -9.08 -6.11 -29.56
CA ASP A 189 -10.05 -7.20 -29.55
C ASP A 189 -9.51 -8.40 -28.77
N PRO A 190 -10.37 -9.10 -28.00
CA PRO A 190 -9.98 -10.21 -27.15
C PRO A 190 -9.79 -11.51 -27.94
N LEU A 191 -8.86 -11.54 -28.92
CA LEU A 191 -8.63 -12.66 -29.80
C LEU A 191 -7.83 -13.78 -29.12
N PHE A 192 -8.06 -15.02 -29.56
CA PHE A 192 -7.42 -16.21 -29.04
C PHE A 192 -5.88 -16.09 -29.03
N ASN A 193 -5.30 -16.39 -27.87
CA ASN A 193 -3.86 -16.38 -27.61
C ASN A 193 -3.16 -15.03 -27.84
N ARG A 194 -3.94 -13.94 -27.84
CA ARG A 194 -3.43 -12.57 -27.80
C ARG A 194 -3.16 -12.18 -26.37
N CYS A 195 -1.94 -11.74 -26.07
CA CYS A 195 -1.59 -11.13 -24.79
C CYS A 195 -1.52 -9.61 -24.95
N VAL A 196 -2.24 -8.89 -24.12
CA VAL A 196 -2.01 -7.45 -23.92
C VAL A 196 -1.33 -7.27 -22.60
N MET A 197 -0.09 -6.78 -22.62
CA MET A 197 0.68 -6.48 -21.41
C MET A 197 0.82 -4.96 -21.27
N PHE A 198 0.61 -4.45 -20.06
CA PHE A 198 0.78 -3.03 -19.76
C PHE A 198 1.32 -2.79 -18.35
N GLU A 199 2.02 -1.65 -18.19
CA GLU A 199 2.50 -1.18 -16.90
C GLU A 199 1.38 -0.55 -16.10
N THR A 200 1.32 -0.86 -14.79
CA THR A 200 0.33 -0.28 -13.88
C THR A 200 0.91 0.94 -13.15
N ASN A 201 0.18 2.04 -13.25
CA ASN A 201 0.48 3.33 -12.63
C ASN A 201 -0.81 4.16 -12.50
N GLU A 202 -0.73 5.39 -12.02
CA GLU A 202 -1.86 6.28 -11.72
C GLU A 202 -2.56 6.85 -12.97
N TYR A 203 -2.05 6.57 -14.16
CA TYR A 203 -2.61 6.97 -15.45
C TYR A 203 -2.79 5.80 -16.43
N SER A 204 -2.60 4.56 -15.99
CA SER A 204 -2.83 3.36 -16.81
C SER A 204 -4.32 3.00 -16.91
N TRP A 205 -5.12 3.95 -17.38
CA TRP A 205 -6.56 3.84 -17.52
C TRP A 205 -6.94 2.78 -18.54
N HIS A 206 -7.69 1.78 -18.11
CA HIS A 206 -8.13 0.71 -18.97
C HIS A 206 -9.50 0.17 -18.55
N GLY A 207 -10.20 -0.43 -19.51
CA GLY A 207 -11.53 -1.01 -19.33
C GLY A 207 -11.97 -1.76 -20.57
N PHE A 208 -13.25 -2.06 -20.71
CA PHE A 208 -13.81 -2.58 -21.96
C PHE A 208 -15.27 -2.17 -22.11
N PRO A 209 -15.73 -1.88 -23.35
CA PRO A 209 -17.11 -1.51 -23.63
C PRO A 209 -18.02 -2.70 -23.47
N LYS A 210 -19.33 -2.43 -23.39
CA LYS A 210 -20.38 -3.45 -23.30
C LYS A 210 -20.18 -4.54 -24.35
N ILE A 211 -20.24 -5.78 -23.90
CA ILE A 211 -20.29 -6.97 -24.75
C ILE A 211 -21.69 -7.08 -25.32
N ASP A 212 -21.83 -6.97 -26.63
CA ASP A 212 -23.12 -7.02 -27.33
C ASP A 212 -23.14 -8.12 -28.39
N LEU A 213 -23.28 -9.35 -27.91
CA LEU A 213 -23.32 -10.52 -28.78
C LEU A 213 -24.68 -10.65 -29.45
N PRO A 214 -24.72 -10.94 -30.78
CA PRO A 214 -25.97 -11.26 -31.47
C PRO A 214 -26.64 -12.50 -30.86
N GLU A 215 -27.94 -12.62 -31.01
CA GLU A 215 -28.73 -13.68 -30.35
C GLU A 215 -28.17 -15.08 -30.56
N GLY A 216 -27.78 -15.42 -31.78
CA GLY A 216 -27.19 -16.74 -32.07
C GLY A 216 -25.77 -16.98 -31.50
N LYS A 217 -25.15 -15.96 -30.89
CA LYS A 217 -23.80 -16.03 -30.32
C LYS A 217 -23.77 -15.81 -28.80
N ARG A 218 -24.91 -15.64 -28.13
CA ARG A 218 -25.00 -15.40 -26.69
C ARG A 218 -24.49 -16.54 -25.80
N HIS A 219 -24.21 -17.70 -26.40
CA HIS A 219 -23.53 -18.81 -25.74
C HIS A 219 -22.01 -18.57 -25.61
N LEU A 220 -21.45 -17.61 -26.34
CA LEU A 220 -20.06 -17.20 -26.23
C LEU A 220 -19.88 -16.27 -25.02
N SER A 221 -18.66 -16.17 -24.55
CA SER A 221 -18.26 -15.24 -23.49
C SER A 221 -16.83 -14.72 -23.73
N ARG A 222 -16.50 -13.58 -23.15
CA ARG A 222 -15.17 -12.98 -23.22
C ARG A 222 -14.27 -13.61 -22.16
N LYS A 223 -13.44 -14.55 -22.58
CA LYS A 223 -12.53 -15.32 -21.75
C LYS A 223 -11.14 -14.72 -21.75
N SER A 224 -10.53 -14.59 -20.58
CA SER A 224 -9.13 -14.21 -20.45
C SER A 224 -8.45 -14.85 -19.24
N ILE A 225 -7.13 -14.93 -19.29
CA ILE A 225 -6.26 -15.30 -18.17
C ILE A 225 -5.47 -14.04 -17.81
N SER A 226 -5.63 -13.55 -16.58
CA SER A 226 -4.99 -12.35 -16.08
C SER A 226 -3.87 -12.70 -15.10
N ILE A 227 -2.66 -12.22 -15.40
CA ILE A 227 -1.45 -12.45 -14.61
C ILE A 227 -0.96 -11.08 -14.15
N TYR A 228 -0.80 -10.91 -12.84
CA TYR A 228 -0.34 -9.67 -12.23
C TYR A 228 1.03 -9.87 -11.61
N LEU A 229 1.97 -8.99 -11.97
CA LEU A 229 3.33 -9.05 -11.48
C LEU A 229 3.68 -7.82 -10.66
N TYR A 230 4.45 -8.05 -9.63
CA TYR A 230 4.80 -7.09 -8.59
C TYR A 230 6.31 -6.97 -8.45
N THR A 231 6.78 -5.95 -7.71
CA THR A 231 8.15 -5.83 -7.22
C THR A 231 8.15 -5.38 -5.75
N LYS A 232 9.23 -5.68 -5.01
CA LYS A 232 9.42 -5.12 -3.67
C LYS A 232 9.73 -3.64 -3.73
N ASP A 233 10.57 -3.25 -4.68
CA ASP A 233 11.03 -1.90 -4.84
C ASP A 233 10.44 -1.28 -6.11
N ARG A 234 10.17 0.03 -6.06
CA ARG A 234 9.78 0.86 -7.20
C ARG A 234 10.64 2.12 -7.19
N PRO A 235 11.06 2.67 -8.34
CA PRO A 235 11.80 3.92 -8.37
C PRO A 235 11.05 5.02 -7.61
N ALA A 236 11.77 5.77 -6.76
CA ALA A 236 11.16 6.81 -5.91
C ALA A 236 10.33 7.84 -6.69
N THR A 237 10.73 8.12 -7.94
CA THR A 237 10.01 9.03 -8.85
C THR A 237 8.71 8.45 -9.41
N GLU A 238 8.48 7.15 -9.25
CA GLU A 238 7.29 6.43 -9.72
C GLU A 238 6.37 6.01 -8.56
N ILE A 239 6.74 6.31 -7.31
CA ILE A 239 5.93 5.96 -6.13
C ILE A 239 4.85 7.02 -5.97
N ALA A 240 3.59 6.60 -5.99
CA ALA A 240 2.45 7.40 -5.62
C ALA A 240 1.90 6.98 -4.23
N PRO A 241 1.09 7.83 -3.58
CA PRO A 241 0.33 7.42 -2.41
C PRO A 241 -0.47 6.14 -2.66
N MET A 242 -0.54 5.26 -1.67
CA MET A 242 -1.31 4.03 -1.77
C MET A 242 -2.80 4.33 -2.03
N HIS A 243 -3.37 3.65 -3.01
CA HIS A 243 -4.79 3.78 -3.35
C HIS A 243 -5.37 2.44 -3.83
N GLY A 244 -6.69 2.31 -3.71
CA GLY A 244 -7.47 1.23 -4.31
C GLY A 244 -7.69 1.44 -5.81
N THR A 245 -8.54 0.61 -6.41
CA THR A 245 -8.93 0.78 -7.81
C THR A 245 -9.82 2.02 -7.96
N PHE A 246 -9.44 2.93 -8.86
CA PHE A 246 -10.23 4.13 -9.16
C PHE A 246 -10.94 3.99 -10.48
N TYR A 247 -12.23 4.20 -10.48
CA TYR A 247 -13.09 4.10 -11.66
C TYR A 247 -13.48 5.49 -12.19
N VAL A 248 -13.61 5.58 -13.52
CA VAL A 248 -14.21 6.73 -14.18
C VAL A 248 -15.43 6.24 -14.96
N GLN A 249 -16.58 6.78 -14.62
CA GLN A 249 -17.83 6.43 -15.27
C GLN A 249 -17.81 6.82 -16.76
N ARG A 250 -18.35 5.95 -17.61
CA ARG A 250 -18.56 6.27 -19.02
C ARG A 250 -19.46 7.51 -19.16
N PRO A 251 -19.16 8.39 -20.12
CA PRO A 251 -20.02 9.53 -20.40
C PRO A 251 -21.40 9.07 -20.91
N VAL A 252 -22.37 9.96 -20.81
CA VAL A 252 -23.67 9.75 -21.45
C VAL A 252 -23.45 9.51 -22.95
N PRO A 253 -24.12 8.52 -23.57
CA PRO A 253 -23.97 8.22 -24.99
C PRO A 253 -24.11 9.47 -25.87
N ALA A 254 -23.21 9.64 -26.84
CA ALA A 254 -23.09 10.87 -27.62
C ALA A 254 -24.35 11.24 -28.43
N HIS A 255 -25.23 10.28 -28.72
CA HIS A 255 -26.50 10.54 -29.42
C HIS A 255 -27.57 11.17 -28.53
N MET A 256 -27.42 11.13 -27.20
CA MET A 256 -28.32 11.74 -26.23
C MET A 256 -28.04 13.24 -26.12
N VAL A 257 -28.46 14.00 -27.09
CA VAL A 257 -28.29 15.45 -27.13
C VAL A 257 -29.60 16.18 -26.84
N ALA A 258 -29.56 17.50 -26.67
CA ALA A 258 -30.76 18.31 -26.46
C ALA A 258 -31.77 18.10 -27.60
N GLY A 259 -33.04 17.82 -27.26
CA GLY A 259 -34.11 17.49 -28.20
C GLY A 259 -34.21 16.01 -28.60
N HIS A 260 -33.28 15.14 -28.18
CA HIS A 260 -33.39 13.69 -28.39
C HIS A 260 -34.53 13.08 -27.58
N THR A 261 -35.40 12.32 -28.27
CA THR A 261 -36.44 11.53 -27.60
C THR A 261 -35.84 10.19 -27.16
N LEU A 262 -35.83 9.94 -25.85
CA LEU A 262 -35.24 8.72 -25.28
C LEU A 262 -36.00 7.47 -25.72
N THR A 263 -35.29 6.49 -26.23
CA THR A 263 -35.80 5.13 -26.47
C THR A 263 -35.77 4.33 -25.16
N GLU A 264 -36.40 3.15 -25.11
CA GLU A 264 -36.30 2.22 -23.98
C GLU A 264 -34.85 1.86 -23.70
N GLY A 265 -34.05 1.63 -24.78
CA GLY A 265 -32.61 1.34 -24.64
C GLY A 265 -31.84 2.48 -24.01
N ASP A 266 -32.18 3.73 -24.31
CA ASP A 266 -31.56 4.92 -23.71
C ASP A 266 -31.89 5.04 -22.21
N VAL A 267 -33.16 4.82 -21.86
CA VAL A 267 -33.60 4.82 -20.48
C VAL A 267 -32.87 3.75 -19.68
N ASP A 268 -32.69 2.56 -20.21
CA ASP A 268 -31.97 1.48 -19.56
C ASP A 268 -30.45 1.78 -19.48
N ALA A 269 -29.86 2.42 -20.48
CA ALA A 269 -28.48 2.86 -20.41
C ALA A 269 -28.26 3.91 -19.32
N LEU A 270 -29.14 4.92 -19.23
CA LEU A 270 -29.08 5.93 -18.17
C LEU A 270 -29.27 5.32 -16.76
N ARG A 271 -30.24 4.41 -16.59
CA ARG A 271 -30.44 3.71 -15.33
C ARG A 271 -29.18 2.95 -14.91
N ARG A 272 -28.55 2.20 -15.83
CA ARG A 272 -27.29 1.50 -15.53
C ARG A 272 -26.18 2.45 -15.10
N LEU A 273 -25.99 3.57 -15.81
CA LEU A 273 -24.99 4.58 -15.45
C LEU A 273 -25.24 5.15 -14.05
N LEU A 274 -26.49 5.51 -13.73
CA LEU A 274 -26.84 6.06 -12.43
C LEU A 274 -26.66 5.02 -11.32
N THR A 275 -27.21 3.81 -11.46
CA THR A 275 -27.07 2.74 -10.47
C THR A 275 -25.60 2.43 -10.18
N ARG A 276 -24.76 2.40 -11.22
CA ARG A 276 -23.33 2.14 -11.06
C ARG A 276 -22.64 3.27 -10.28
N ARG A 277 -22.94 4.52 -10.63
CA ARG A 277 -22.41 5.69 -9.92
C ARG A 277 -22.82 5.70 -8.45
N ASP A 278 -24.11 5.44 -8.18
CA ASP A 278 -24.64 5.41 -6.81
C ASP A 278 -23.96 4.32 -5.98
N GLY A 279 -23.75 3.15 -6.55
CA GLY A 279 -22.99 2.08 -5.91
C GLY A 279 -21.53 2.43 -5.64
N TRP A 280 -20.85 3.18 -6.52
CA TRP A 280 -19.49 3.66 -6.23
C TRP A 280 -19.50 4.69 -5.09
N ILE A 281 -20.47 5.59 -5.07
CA ILE A 281 -20.64 6.55 -3.97
C ILE A 281 -20.77 5.79 -2.65
N GLU A 282 -21.64 4.78 -2.59
CA GLU A 282 -21.79 3.93 -1.40
C GLU A 282 -20.49 3.24 -0.99
N SER A 283 -19.76 2.68 -1.97
CA SER A 283 -18.47 2.03 -1.70
C SER A 283 -17.44 3.01 -1.14
N TYR A 284 -17.33 4.22 -1.70
CA TYR A 284 -16.42 5.25 -1.18
C TYR A 284 -16.82 5.75 0.20
N GLN A 285 -18.13 5.89 0.48
CA GLN A 285 -18.63 6.23 1.81
C GLN A 285 -18.27 5.17 2.84
N ASN A 286 -18.42 3.89 2.50
CA ASN A 286 -18.04 2.79 3.38
C ASN A 286 -16.52 2.78 3.63
N LEU A 287 -15.71 3.01 2.60
CA LEU A 287 -14.25 3.12 2.73
C LEU A 287 -13.86 4.31 3.64
N GLU A 288 -14.52 5.46 3.50
CA GLU A 288 -14.31 6.62 4.37
C GLU A 288 -14.59 6.29 5.83
N LEU A 289 -15.72 5.63 6.11
CA LEU A 289 -16.07 5.21 7.47
C LEU A 289 -15.04 4.24 8.06
N GLU A 290 -14.56 3.28 7.25
CA GLU A 290 -13.51 2.35 7.66
C GLU A 290 -12.19 3.09 7.99
N LYS A 291 -11.77 4.00 7.11
CA LYS A 291 -10.55 4.80 7.33
C LYS A 291 -10.65 5.74 8.52
N ASN A 292 -11.80 6.34 8.75
CA ASN A 292 -12.03 7.18 9.94
C ASN A 292 -11.96 6.35 11.23
N ARG A 293 -12.44 5.09 11.22
CA ARG A 293 -12.31 4.17 12.35
C ARG A 293 -10.84 3.83 12.61
N GLU A 294 -10.07 3.44 11.57
CA GLU A 294 -8.64 3.17 11.69
C GLU A 294 -7.87 4.38 12.24
N LEU A 295 -8.18 5.58 11.75
CA LEU A 295 -7.56 6.83 12.24
C LEU A 295 -7.87 7.08 13.71
N ALA A 296 -9.11 6.86 14.14
CA ALA A 296 -9.50 7.01 15.55
C ALA A 296 -8.77 5.99 16.45
N GLU A 297 -8.64 4.74 16.03
CA GLU A 297 -7.89 3.71 16.75
C GLU A 297 -6.40 4.05 16.86
N ARG A 298 -5.79 4.51 15.75
CA ARG A 298 -4.38 4.98 15.75
C ARG A 298 -4.19 6.20 16.65
N ALA A 299 -5.12 7.14 16.64
CA ALA A 299 -5.08 8.32 17.51
C ALA A 299 -5.18 7.93 18.99
N ALA A 300 -6.08 7.01 19.35
CA ALA A 300 -6.22 6.49 20.70
C ALA A 300 -4.95 5.75 21.17
N TYR A 301 -4.33 4.94 20.27
CA TYR A 301 -3.06 4.28 20.55
C TYR A 301 -1.92 5.28 20.77
N ILE A 302 -1.80 6.31 19.91
CA ILE A 302 -0.80 7.37 20.09
C ILE A 302 -1.03 8.10 21.42
N GLU A 303 -2.28 8.40 21.77
CA GLU A 303 -2.61 9.03 23.04
C GLU A 303 -2.20 8.14 24.23
N GLU A 304 -2.44 6.83 24.17
CA GLU A 304 -2.02 5.86 25.20
C GLU A 304 -0.50 5.81 25.36
N ILE A 305 0.27 5.69 24.25
CA ILE A 305 1.74 5.66 24.34
C ILE A 305 2.32 7.00 24.76
N THR A 306 1.67 8.13 24.39
CA THR A 306 2.11 9.47 24.79
C THR A 306 1.87 9.72 26.28
N ARG A 307 0.86 9.09 26.87
CA ARG A 307 0.67 9.09 28.35
C ARG A 307 1.81 8.36 29.09
N ARG A 308 2.53 7.45 28.44
CA ARG A 308 3.71 6.76 28.98
C ARG A 308 4.99 7.52 28.64
N ILE A 309 5.10 8.76 29.16
CA ILE A 309 6.24 9.63 28.86
C ILE A 309 7.50 9.00 29.43
N ARG A 310 8.53 8.88 28.60
CA ARG A 310 9.84 8.40 29.02
C ARG A 310 10.74 9.58 29.39
N ALA A 311 11.35 9.47 30.56
CA ALA A 311 12.40 10.40 30.97
C ALA A 311 13.65 10.19 30.08
N PRO A 312 14.42 11.24 29.76
CA PRO A 312 15.68 11.13 29.03
C PRO A 312 16.76 10.52 29.92
N LEU A 313 16.85 9.19 29.95
CA LEU A 313 17.75 8.40 30.78
C LEU A 313 19.00 7.98 30.03
N THR A 314 20.18 8.10 30.66
CA THR A 314 21.47 7.64 30.12
C THR A 314 22.30 6.95 31.19
N GLY A 315 23.36 6.20 30.79
CA GLY A 315 24.25 5.52 31.71
C GLY A 315 23.67 4.19 32.24
N TYR A 316 23.22 3.30 31.36
CA TYR A 316 22.76 1.94 31.71
C TYR A 316 21.65 1.89 32.77
N ILE A 317 20.71 2.84 32.69
CA ILE A 317 19.49 2.87 33.48
C ILE A 317 18.27 2.87 32.56
N LEU A 318 17.20 2.24 33.01
CA LEU A 318 15.92 2.12 32.28
C LEU A 318 14.79 2.67 33.14
N GLN A 319 13.77 3.23 32.48
CA GLN A 319 12.54 3.61 33.19
C GLN A 319 11.65 2.39 33.36
N GLU A 320 11.17 2.20 34.60
CA GLU A 320 10.15 1.21 34.95
C GLU A 320 8.79 1.92 35.11
N GLY A 321 7.80 1.50 34.31
CA GLY A 321 6.46 2.09 34.33
C GLY A 321 6.36 3.50 33.77
N ALA A 322 5.27 4.19 34.07
CA ALA A 322 5.00 5.54 33.63
C ALA A 322 5.60 6.57 34.58
N ALA A 323 6.19 7.64 34.05
CA ALA A 323 6.59 8.80 34.86
C ALA A 323 5.36 9.58 35.32
N LYS A 324 5.39 10.13 36.51
CA LYS A 324 4.39 11.05 37.06
C LYS A 324 4.92 12.46 37.01
N GLY A 325 4.10 13.44 36.64
CA GLY A 325 4.49 14.86 36.62
C GLY A 325 5.53 15.22 35.56
N LEU A 326 5.77 14.35 34.57
CA LEU A 326 6.58 14.63 33.38
C LEU A 326 5.67 14.78 32.19
N PHE A 327 5.81 15.89 31.43
CA PHE A 327 5.01 16.19 30.28
C PHE A 327 5.72 15.79 28.96
N ALA A 328 4.95 15.58 27.87
CA ALA A 328 5.46 15.11 26.58
C ALA A 328 6.50 16.05 25.93
N ASP A 329 6.43 17.32 26.24
CA ASP A 329 7.36 18.37 25.80
C ASP A 329 8.61 18.49 26.69
N GLY A 330 8.82 17.55 27.61
CA GLY A 330 9.97 17.50 28.52
C GLY A 330 9.84 18.35 29.78
N TRP A 331 8.74 19.10 29.94
CA TRP A 331 8.51 19.84 31.17
C TRP A 331 8.22 18.92 32.36
N VAL A 332 8.67 19.34 33.52
CA VAL A 332 8.47 18.67 34.80
C VAL A 332 7.54 19.53 35.67
N ALA A 333 6.56 18.90 36.30
CA ALA A 333 5.73 19.53 37.32
C ALA A 333 6.53 19.86 38.58
N SER A 334 5.96 20.67 39.47
CA SER A 334 6.56 20.95 40.83
C SER A 334 6.77 19.71 41.67
N ASP A 335 6.04 18.63 41.36
CA ASP A 335 6.25 17.29 41.95
C ASP A 335 6.15 16.23 40.85
N ALA A 336 7.25 15.46 40.69
CA ALA A 336 7.34 14.44 39.68
C ALA A 336 8.09 13.22 40.18
N GLU A 337 7.78 12.05 39.58
CA GLU A 337 8.42 10.78 39.96
C GLU A 337 8.71 9.94 38.73
N VAL A 338 9.94 9.42 38.66
CA VAL A 338 10.39 8.44 37.66
C VAL A 338 10.96 7.24 38.38
N VAL A 339 10.42 6.05 38.12
CA VAL A 339 11.02 4.81 38.65
C VAL A 339 12.11 4.34 37.69
N VAL A 340 13.32 4.17 38.23
CA VAL A 340 14.50 3.82 37.41
C VAL A 340 15.00 2.46 37.83
N ARG A 341 15.30 1.59 36.88
CA ARG A 341 16.04 0.34 37.06
C ARG A 341 17.45 0.50 36.54
N ALA A 342 18.43 0.24 37.43
CA ALA A 342 19.83 0.24 37.04
C ALA A 342 20.26 -1.15 36.54
N LEU A 343 21.02 -1.18 35.46
CA LEU A 343 21.61 -2.42 34.92
C LEU A 343 22.99 -2.74 35.53
N LEU A 344 23.60 -1.76 36.18
CA LEU A 344 24.89 -1.85 36.85
C LEU A 344 24.81 -1.07 38.16
N PRO A 345 25.66 -1.39 39.20
CA PRO A 345 25.68 -0.65 40.47
C PRO A 345 25.97 0.84 40.25
N VAL A 346 25.06 1.70 40.69
CA VAL A 346 25.13 3.15 40.49
C VAL A 346 25.89 3.80 41.64
N SER A 347 26.84 4.66 41.35
CA SER A 347 27.62 5.48 42.32
C SER A 347 27.09 6.91 42.45
N GLU A 348 26.50 7.44 41.43
CA GLU A 348 25.98 8.81 41.42
C GLU A 348 24.85 8.92 40.36
N LEU A 349 23.80 9.64 40.71
CA LEU A 349 22.78 10.04 39.73
C LEU A 349 22.95 11.54 39.48
N ILE A 350 22.95 11.95 38.21
CA ILE A 350 23.09 13.33 37.73
C ILE A 350 21.81 13.71 37.01
N LEU A 351 21.13 14.73 37.52
CA LEU A 351 19.98 15.32 36.88
C LEU A 351 20.37 16.66 36.24
N ARG A 352 20.07 16.82 34.96
CA ARG A 352 20.22 18.07 34.21
C ARG A 352 18.87 18.60 33.82
N GLY A 353 18.68 19.88 33.98
CA GLY A 353 17.47 20.57 33.61
C GLY A 353 17.77 21.98 33.09
N TRP A 354 16.74 22.56 32.50
CA TRP A 354 16.79 23.93 31.99
C TRP A 354 15.55 24.71 32.42
N ARG A 355 15.73 25.99 32.71
CA ARG A 355 14.65 26.93 33.02
C ARG A 355 14.72 28.15 32.12
N PRO A 356 13.56 28.63 31.61
CA PRO A 356 13.49 29.83 30.76
C PRO A 356 14.06 31.05 31.40
N ASP A 357 14.43 32.03 30.59
CA ASP A 357 14.81 33.37 31.05
C ASP A 357 13.67 34.01 31.83
N ASN A 358 14.03 34.77 32.86
CA ASN A 358 13.09 35.40 33.81
C ASN A 358 12.28 34.42 34.66
N SER A 359 12.69 33.16 34.76
CA SER A 359 12.07 32.21 35.72
C SER A 359 12.29 32.70 37.16
N PRO A 360 11.28 32.63 38.05
CA PRO A 360 11.46 32.96 39.46
C PRO A 360 12.50 32.03 40.10
N ARG A 361 13.24 32.55 41.06
CA ARG A 361 14.18 31.71 41.84
C ARG A 361 13.41 30.59 42.54
N GLY A 362 14.04 29.44 42.65
CA GLY A 362 13.47 28.28 43.32
C GLY A 362 14.53 27.24 43.59
N ARG A 363 14.13 26.18 44.28
CA ARG A 363 15.00 25.07 44.69
C ARG A 363 14.51 23.79 44.03
N VAL A 364 15.41 23.13 43.27
CA VAL A 364 15.22 21.76 42.83
C VAL A 364 15.71 20.81 43.87
N ARG A 365 14.89 19.88 44.28
CA ARG A 365 15.22 18.78 45.20
C ARG A 365 15.05 17.45 44.48
N VAL A 366 16.09 16.63 44.55
CA VAL A 366 16.12 15.26 44.01
C VAL A 366 16.21 14.28 45.13
N SER A 367 15.24 13.42 45.29
CA SER A 367 15.20 12.36 46.30
C SER A 367 15.20 10.97 45.62
N ILE A 368 16.00 10.04 46.12
CA ILE A 368 16.13 8.69 45.54
C ILE A 368 15.95 7.70 46.67
N GLY A 369 14.83 6.98 46.72
CA GLY A 369 14.53 6.02 47.76
C GLY A 369 14.76 6.60 49.16
N GLU A 370 15.60 5.93 49.98
CA GLU A 370 15.94 6.32 51.36
C GLU A 370 17.24 7.15 51.47
N TRP A 371 17.92 7.45 50.33
CA TRP A 371 19.16 8.25 50.38
C TRP A 371 18.89 9.72 50.71
N PRO A 372 19.86 10.40 51.32
CA PRO A 372 19.74 11.83 51.57
C PRO A 372 19.44 12.60 50.28
N PRO A 373 18.44 13.47 50.27
CA PRO A 373 18.10 14.27 49.08
C PRO A 373 19.21 15.27 48.78
N ALA A 374 19.45 15.51 47.49
CA ALA A 374 20.25 16.62 47.01
C ALA A 374 19.35 17.82 46.62
N GLU A 375 19.80 19.02 46.98
CA GLU A 375 19.07 20.26 46.69
C GLU A 375 19.99 21.25 46.02
N MET A 376 19.42 22.04 45.09
CA MET A 376 20.12 23.11 44.42
C MET A 376 19.20 24.30 44.17
N GLU A 377 19.67 25.51 44.52
CA GLU A 377 19.00 26.75 44.12
C GLU A 377 19.24 26.99 42.62
N THR A 378 18.19 27.35 41.89
CA THR A 378 18.26 27.62 40.50
C THR A 378 17.37 28.82 40.14
N ALA A 379 17.82 29.58 39.13
CA ALA A 379 17.04 30.65 38.51
C ALA A 379 16.77 30.27 37.02
N SER A 380 17.17 31.09 36.07
CA SER A 380 17.12 30.77 34.62
C SER A 380 18.38 30.04 34.15
N GLY A 381 18.30 29.35 33.00
CA GLY A 381 19.42 28.66 32.38
C GLY A 381 19.54 27.17 32.75
N MET A 382 20.65 26.55 32.34
CA MET A 382 20.95 25.14 32.64
C MET A 382 21.38 24.98 34.09
N PHE A 383 20.96 23.86 34.70
CA PHE A 383 21.41 23.47 36.05
C PHE A 383 21.70 21.96 36.09
N GLU A 384 22.50 21.53 37.09
CA GLU A 384 22.86 20.15 37.27
C GLU A 384 22.82 19.82 38.78
N VAL A 385 22.04 18.82 39.16
CA VAL A 385 21.97 18.29 40.54
C VAL A 385 22.61 16.92 40.55
N ARG A 386 23.56 16.71 41.50
CA ARG A 386 24.27 15.43 41.68
C ARG A 386 23.85 14.78 42.98
N VAL A 387 23.46 13.52 42.90
CA VAL A 387 23.06 12.71 44.07
C VAL A 387 24.04 11.54 44.18
N PRO A 388 24.99 11.59 45.11
CA PRO A 388 25.87 10.46 45.39
C PRO A 388 25.07 9.32 46.03
N LEU A 389 25.31 8.10 45.57
CA LEU A 389 24.66 6.90 46.01
C LEU A 389 25.67 5.95 46.63
N GLN A 390 25.30 5.27 47.74
CA GLN A 390 26.09 4.16 48.25
C GLN A 390 25.75 2.89 47.47
N PRO A 391 26.67 1.92 47.33
CA PRO A 391 26.38 0.64 46.71
C PRO A 391 25.13 0.00 47.31
N SER A 392 24.12 -0.23 46.51
CA SER A 392 22.87 -0.87 46.91
C SER A 392 22.68 -2.15 46.12
N LEU A 393 22.06 -3.14 46.75
CA LEU A 393 21.58 -4.36 46.09
C LEU A 393 20.25 -4.13 45.38
N HIS A 394 19.62 -2.95 45.55
CA HIS A 394 18.40 -2.60 44.82
C HIS A 394 18.76 -2.08 43.48
N ASP A 395 18.28 -2.75 42.46
CA ASP A 395 18.41 -2.37 41.04
C ASP A 395 17.33 -1.41 40.58
N THR A 396 16.22 -1.29 41.31
CA THR A 396 15.06 -0.43 40.98
C THR A 396 14.75 0.52 42.14
N PHE A 397 14.64 1.80 41.85
CA PHE A 397 14.37 2.85 42.85
C PHE A 397 13.60 4.03 42.25
N PRO A 398 12.71 4.71 43.04
CA PRO A 398 12.04 5.93 42.62
C PRO A 398 12.99 7.13 42.70
N VAL A 399 12.99 7.93 41.63
CA VAL A 399 13.64 9.25 41.59
C VAL A 399 12.52 10.29 41.63
N ARG A 400 12.42 11.00 42.76
CA ARG A 400 11.44 12.08 42.94
C ARG A 400 12.10 13.41 42.73
N LEU A 401 11.41 14.24 41.95
CA LEU A 401 11.83 15.57 41.58
C LEU A 401 10.82 16.55 42.17
N SER A 402 11.28 17.43 43.05
CA SER A 402 10.42 18.47 43.62
C SER A 402 11.01 19.85 43.34
N PHE A 403 10.15 20.79 42.97
CA PHE A 403 10.53 22.19 42.80
C PHE A 403 9.76 23.05 43.77
N ILE A 404 10.49 23.77 44.58
CA ILE A 404 9.97 24.68 45.66
C ILE A 404 10.30 26.09 45.23
N SER A 405 9.28 26.96 45.09
CA SER A 405 9.42 28.37 44.79
C SER A 405 8.31 29.17 45.48
N ASP A 406 8.63 30.36 45.89
CA ASP A 406 7.66 31.28 46.48
C ASP A 406 6.68 31.84 45.43
N GLN A 407 7.02 31.72 44.16
CA GLN A 407 6.18 32.14 43.03
C GLN A 407 5.95 30.96 42.09
N LYS A 408 4.68 30.62 41.87
CA LYS A 408 4.35 29.60 40.85
C LYS A 408 4.61 30.16 39.43
N PRO A 409 5.34 29.43 38.57
CA PRO A 409 5.46 29.81 37.19
C PRO A 409 4.07 29.86 36.54
N ALA A 410 3.73 30.97 35.91
CA ALA A 410 2.49 31.07 35.14
C ALA A 410 2.64 30.29 33.83
N SER A 411 1.87 29.22 33.68
CA SER A 411 1.75 28.50 32.41
C SER A 411 0.53 29.02 31.63
N PRO A 412 0.65 29.37 30.34
CA PRO A 412 -0.48 29.80 29.53
C PRO A 412 -1.60 28.76 29.38
N ASP A 413 -1.26 27.49 29.52
CA ASP A 413 -2.17 26.35 29.41
C ASP A 413 -2.62 25.75 30.76
N GLY A 414 -2.29 26.42 31.86
CA GLY A 414 -2.70 26.04 33.23
C GLY A 414 -1.94 24.86 33.83
N ARG A 415 -0.91 24.34 33.16
CA ARG A 415 -0.06 23.26 33.70
C ARG A 415 0.85 23.78 34.79
N ASP A 416 1.17 22.93 35.76
CA ASP A 416 2.23 23.15 36.73
C ASP A 416 3.59 22.85 36.10
N LEU A 417 4.35 23.87 35.72
CA LEU A 417 5.62 23.76 35.01
C LEU A 417 6.77 24.29 35.85
N ALA A 418 7.71 23.42 36.24
CA ALA A 418 8.85 23.79 37.06
C ALA A 418 10.13 24.04 36.24
N PHE A 419 10.51 23.08 35.43
CA PHE A 419 11.70 23.13 34.56
C PHE A 419 11.55 22.08 33.44
N VAL A 420 12.41 22.19 32.41
CA VAL A 420 12.53 21.16 31.36
C VAL A 420 13.61 20.16 31.77
N LEU A 421 13.28 18.87 31.80
CA LEU A 421 14.22 17.80 32.07
C LEU A 421 15.06 17.51 30.84
N ALA A 422 16.35 17.77 30.91
CA ALA A 422 17.27 17.49 29.80
C ALA A 422 17.85 16.08 29.86
N GLU A 423 18.21 15.59 31.08
CA GLU A 423 18.84 14.27 31.24
C GLU A 423 18.78 13.80 32.71
N ILE A 424 18.60 12.51 32.89
CA ILE A 424 18.97 11.80 34.14
C ILE A 424 20.01 10.77 33.75
N ARG A 425 21.24 10.96 34.25
CA ARG A 425 22.40 10.11 33.98
C ARG A 425 22.86 9.35 35.21
N ALA A 426 23.13 8.05 35.09
CA ALA A 426 23.82 7.30 36.13
C ALA A 426 25.33 7.21 35.86
N ARG A 427 26.12 7.28 36.91
CA ARG A 427 27.52 6.86 36.96
C ARG A 427 27.63 5.55 37.75
N HIS A 428 28.54 4.70 37.35
CA HIS A 428 28.68 3.35 37.92
C HIS A 428 30.01 3.18 38.62
N PHE A 429 30.04 2.32 39.66
CA PHE A 429 31.24 1.95 40.38
C PHE A 429 32.19 1.18 39.46
N GLY A 430 33.44 1.68 39.28
CA GLY A 430 34.50 0.99 38.54
C GLY A 430 34.38 1.00 37.00
N TYR A 431 33.44 1.73 36.43
CA TYR A 431 33.29 1.87 34.97
C TYR A 431 33.50 3.32 34.55
N PRO A 432 34.44 3.62 33.61
CA PRO A 432 34.51 4.95 33.04
C PRO A 432 33.27 5.22 32.23
N VAL A 433 32.70 6.42 32.39
CA VAL A 433 31.54 6.88 31.61
C VAL A 433 32.05 7.18 30.16
N PRO A 434 31.42 6.66 29.10
CA PRO A 434 31.73 7.11 27.75
C PRO A 434 31.30 8.56 27.52
#